data_be4c5bee9150e55e8114f92238ad08f2
#
_entry.id   be4c5bee9150e55e8114f92238ad08f2
#
_cell.length_a   1.000
_cell.length_b   1.000
_cell.length_c   1.000
_cell.angle_alpha   90.00
_cell.angle_beta   90.00
_cell.angle_gamma   90.00
#
_symmetry.space_group_name_H-M   'P 1'
#
loop_
_entity.id
_entity.type
_entity.pdbx_description
1 polymer ?
#
loop_
_entity_poly.entity_id
_entity_poly.type
_entity_poly.pdbx_seq_one_letter_code
_entity_poly.pdbx_strand_id
1 'polypeptide(L)'
;MTNAPQKIDLDRLKQAMPIMDLAKSLGLEIRGRQARCYNSTAHKHDDRSFSLGLDINRNRYKCFACGEQGSIIDLFMAINGVDLSHAIKELAEMTGLTPISQQTTSTPYKANIRPPEPPSEPLGAYSDIYEELCFYCAGLDQKSEQYLKGRGLTEETLDRFLLCSVKNYQATDKHLKDKFSKDELQRAGVIGEKGNLIFYKHKIIIPFLQDGRIIFLQGRRLDQEQPKYLHLKRPVPLYNTNALTETRQDKKIYICEGVFDALMLEQNNYKAVGILGVNNFKPDYADLFKGLDVVLALDNDEAGERGTKDLAKMFLLKGQGVSSKQLPDGKKDITDYFISL
;
A
#
# COMPACT_ATOMS: atom_id res chain seq x y z
N MET A 1 -6.85 41.42 5.30
CA MET A 1 -5.68 40.61 5.73
C MET A 1 -6.16 39.18 5.94
N THR A 2 -6.04 38.34 4.94
CA THR A 2 -6.50 36.94 4.96
C THR A 2 -5.40 36.10 5.58
N ASN A 3 -5.65 35.65 6.83
CA ASN A 3 -4.76 34.68 7.49
C ASN A 3 -4.72 33.37 6.67
N ALA A 4 -3.57 33.05 6.09
CA ALA A 4 -3.32 31.73 5.53
C ALA A 4 -3.42 30.66 6.63
N PRO A 5 -4.04 29.49 6.37
CA PRO A 5 -4.17 28.44 7.37
C PRO A 5 -2.79 27.97 7.85
N GLN A 6 -2.55 28.09 9.15
CA GLN A 6 -1.31 27.67 9.80
C GLN A 6 -1.21 26.14 9.74
N LYS A 7 -0.15 25.62 9.11
CA LYS A 7 0.08 24.18 8.91
C LYS A 7 0.60 23.53 10.19
N ILE A 8 -0.11 22.54 10.71
CA ILE A 8 0.34 21.68 11.82
C ILE A 8 1.00 20.44 11.21
N ASP A 9 2.17 20.07 11.72
CA ASP A 9 2.86 18.83 11.34
C ASP A 9 2.11 17.62 11.91
N LEU A 10 1.47 16.84 11.03
CA LEU A 10 0.64 15.70 11.41
C LEU A 10 1.45 14.53 12.00
N ASP A 11 2.68 14.36 11.57
CA ASP A 11 3.53 13.28 12.09
C ASP A 11 4.01 13.62 13.50
N ARG A 12 4.33 14.89 13.74
CA ARG A 12 4.66 15.40 15.06
C ARG A 12 3.44 15.32 15.99
N LEU A 13 2.25 15.64 15.49
CA LEU A 13 0.99 15.51 16.25
C LEU A 13 0.72 14.05 16.65
N LYS A 14 0.87 13.12 15.70
CA LYS A 14 0.71 11.68 15.98
C LYS A 14 1.73 11.17 17.00
N GLN A 15 2.96 11.65 16.95
CA GLN A 15 3.99 11.28 17.91
C GLN A 15 3.74 11.85 19.31
N ALA A 16 3.18 13.05 19.41
CA ALA A 16 2.93 13.74 20.66
C ALA A 16 1.73 13.18 21.44
N MET A 17 0.79 12.46 20.77
CA MET A 17 -0.41 11.88 21.39
C MET A 17 -0.39 10.34 21.25
N PRO A 18 0.01 9.57 22.26
CA PRO A 18 -0.11 8.12 22.25
C PRO A 18 -1.57 7.66 22.19
N ILE A 19 -1.86 6.60 21.41
CA ILE A 19 -3.23 6.07 21.24
C ILE A 19 -3.88 5.66 22.56
N MET A 20 -3.11 5.17 23.51
CA MET A 20 -3.61 4.78 24.84
C MET A 20 -4.07 6.00 25.65
N ASP A 21 -3.32 7.10 25.57
CA ASP A 21 -3.63 8.30 26.32
C ASP A 21 -4.83 9.03 25.69
N LEU A 22 -4.89 9.05 24.35
CA LEU A 22 -6.05 9.54 23.65
C LEU A 22 -7.30 8.71 23.98
N ALA A 23 -7.22 7.39 23.93
CA ALA A 23 -8.35 6.51 24.22
C ALA A 23 -8.89 6.73 25.65
N LYS A 24 -8.00 6.96 26.62
CA LYS A 24 -8.38 7.34 28.00
C LYS A 24 -9.05 8.72 28.06
N SER A 25 -8.47 9.72 27.40
CA SER A 25 -9.04 11.09 27.38
C SER A 25 -10.41 11.16 26.72
N LEU A 26 -10.67 10.27 25.76
CA LEU A 26 -11.97 10.11 25.09
C LEU A 26 -12.98 9.26 25.91
N GLY A 27 -12.61 8.81 27.11
CA GLY A 27 -13.50 8.08 27.99
C GLY A 27 -13.75 6.63 27.60
N LEU A 28 -12.91 6.02 26.77
CA LEU A 28 -13.08 4.62 26.41
C LEU A 28 -12.73 3.71 27.62
N GLU A 29 -13.58 2.71 27.85
CA GLU A 29 -13.30 1.65 28.83
C GLU A 29 -12.19 0.74 28.31
N ILE A 30 -11.04 0.71 29.00
CA ILE A 30 -9.82 0.05 28.55
C ILE A 30 -9.46 -1.12 29.47
N ARG A 31 -9.11 -2.27 28.86
CA ARG A 31 -8.56 -3.44 29.56
C ARG A 31 -7.28 -3.91 28.85
N GLY A 32 -6.13 -3.65 29.46
CA GLY A 32 -4.82 -3.92 28.85
C GLY A 32 -4.61 -3.11 27.58
N ARG A 33 -4.48 -3.76 26.42
CA ARG A 33 -4.33 -3.14 25.10
C ARG A 33 -5.62 -3.17 24.27
N GLN A 34 -6.75 -3.37 24.91
CA GLN A 34 -8.06 -3.43 24.26
C GLN A 34 -9.01 -2.44 24.93
N ALA A 35 -9.95 -1.89 24.16
CA ALA A 35 -11.00 -1.02 24.64
C ALA A 35 -12.37 -1.51 24.15
N ARG A 36 -13.46 -1.03 24.78
CA ARG A 36 -14.78 -1.15 24.19
C ARG A 36 -14.88 -0.28 22.95
N CYS A 37 -15.50 -0.82 21.91
CA CYS A 37 -15.66 -0.09 20.66
C CYS A 37 -16.69 1.05 20.85
N TYR A 38 -16.37 2.24 20.36
CA TYR A 38 -17.26 3.37 20.34
C TYR A 38 -18.46 3.19 19.37
N ASN A 39 -18.29 2.35 18.36
CA ASN A 39 -19.31 2.03 17.35
C ASN A 39 -19.98 0.67 17.65
N SER A 40 -20.49 0.51 18.88
CA SER A 40 -21.11 -0.74 19.33
C SER A 40 -22.37 -1.11 18.54
N THR A 41 -23.08 -0.11 17.99
CA THR A 41 -24.29 -0.34 17.16
C THR A 41 -24.00 -1.03 15.82
N ALA A 42 -22.77 -0.98 15.33
CA ALA A 42 -22.33 -1.69 14.13
C ALA A 42 -21.91 -3.16 14.40
N HIS A 43 -22.01 -3.62 15.65
CA HIS A 43 -21.69 -5.00 16.02
C HIS A 43 -22.93 -5.89 15.90
N LYS A 44 -22.74 -7.14 15.43
CA LYS A 44 -23.83 -8.12 15.31
C LYS A 44 -24.45 -8.53 16.66
N HIS A 45 -23.72 -8.34 17.75
CA HIS A 45 -24.12 -8.59 19.12
C HIS A 45 -23.61 -7.42 19.96
N ASP A 46 -24.39 -6.98 20.95
CA ASP A 46 -23.98 -5.93 21.89
C ASP A 46 -22.54 -6.14 22.34
N ASP A 47 -21.72 -5.06 22.32
CA ASP A 47 -20.31 -5.13 22.61
C ASP A 47 -20.03 -5.48 24.07
N ARG A 48 -20.20 -6.77 24.41
CA ARG A 48 -19.85 -7.33 25.72
C ARG A 48 -18.36 -7.59 25.85
N SER A 49 -17.59 -7.43 24.76
CA SER A 49 -16.17 -7.72 24.68
C SER A 49 -15.36 -6.44 24.38
N PHE A 50 -14.10 -6.43 24.81
CA PHE A 50 -13.16 -5.36 24.45
C PHE A 50 -12.61 -5.62 23.05
N SER A 51 -13.41 -5.27 22.03
CA SER A 51 -13.15 -5.60 20.63
C SER A 51 -12.22 -4.61 19.91
N LEU A 52 -12.00 -3.41 20.48
CA LEU A 52 -11.13 -2.37 19.92
C LEU A 52 -9.68 -2.58 20.38
N GLY A 53 -8.84 -3.17 19.55
CA GLY A 53 -7.40 -3.31 19.79
C GLY A 53 -6.67 -1.98 19.62
N LEU A 54 -5.80 -1.63 20.59
CA LEU A 54 -4.97 -0.43 20.59
C LEU A 54 -3.51 -0.84 20.35
N ASP A 55 -2.99 -0.57 19.15
CA ASP A 55 -1.59 -0.83 18.79
C ASP A 55 -0.72 0.35 19.20
N ILE A 56 -0.09 0.21 20.36
CA ILE A 56 0.78 1.24 20.96
C ILE A 56 2.02 1.49 20.09
N ASN A 57 2.54 0.44 19.44
CA ASN A 57 3.77 0.54 18.65
C ASN A 57 3.55 1.33 17.35
N ARG A 58 2.38 1.15 16.73
CA ARG A 58 2.02 1.84 15.49
C ARG A 58 1.17 3.07 15.70
N ASN A 59 0.77 3.33 16.95
CA ASN A 59 -0.12 4.42 17.34
C ASN A 59 -1.46 4.41 16.56
N ARG A 60 -2.07 3.22 16.44
CA ARG A 60 -3.30 2.96 15.67
C ARG A 60 -4.29 2.11 16.46
N TYR A 61 -5.54 2.13 16.04
CA TYR A 61 -6.56 1.22 16.57
C TYR A 61 -7.17 0.35 15.46
N LYS A 62 -7.76 -0.78 15.87
CA LYS A 62 -8.57 -1.64 15.02
C LYS A 62 -9.62 -2.36 15.85
N CYS A 63 -10.88 -2.24 15.48
CA CYS A 63 -11.95 -3.07 16.03
C CYS A 63 -12.03 -4.40 15.28
N PHE A 64 -11.99 -5.50 16.03
CA PHE A 64 -12.06 -6.84 15.45
C PHE A 64 -13.53 -7.30 15.22
N ALA A 65 -14.53 -6.54 15.69
CA ALA A 65 -15.94 -6.86 15.51
C ALA A 65 -16.58 -6.12 14.32
N CYS A 66 -16.39 -4.79 14.22
CA CYS A 66 -16.95 -3.99 13.10
C CYS A 66 -15.93 -3.65 12.01
N GLY A 67 -14.64 -3.94 12.22
CA GLY A 67 -13.59 -3.65 11.23
C GLY A 67 -13.07 -2.20 11.25
N GLU A 68 -13.66 -1.30 12.04
CA GLU A 68 -13.19 0.09 12.18
C GLU A 68 -11.71 0.12 12.58
N GLN A 69 -10.93 0.96 11.89
CA GLN A 69 -9.50 1.10 12.14
C GLN A 69 -9.00 2.48 11.71
N GLY A 70 -7.91 2.93 12.34
CA GLY A 70 -7.37 4.23 12.00
C GLY A 70 -6.22 4.66 12.90
N SER A 71 -5.81 5.92 12.74
CA SER A 71 -4.84 6.64 13.58
C SER A 71 -5.54 7.31 14.77
N ILE A 72 -4.79 8.03 15.59
CA ILE A 72 -5.33 8.87 16.67
C ILE A 72 -6.30 9.94 16.15
N ILE A 73 -6.05 10.48 14.95
CA ILE A 73 -6.90 11.50 14.35
C ILE A 73 -8.25 10.89 13.97
N ASP A 74 -8.21 9.70 13.35
CA ASP A 74 -9.43 8.98 12.94
C ASP A 74 -10.28 8.59 14.16
N LEU A 75 -9.64 8.14 15.25
CA LEU A 75 -10.33 7.83 16.51
C LEU A 75 -11.00 9.06 17.11
N PHE A 76 -10.28 10.19 17.13
CA PHE A 76 -10.79 11.44 17.66
C PHE A 76 -12.00 11.94 16.86
N MET A 77 -11.88 11.93 15.51
CA MET A 77 -12.99 12.31 14.61
C MET A 77 -14.21 11.43 14.79
N ALA A 78 -14.02 10.11 14.88
CA ALA A 78 -15.10 9.14 14.96
C ALA A 78 -15.90 9.25 16.28
N ILE A 79 -15.20 9.50 17.41
CA ILE A 79 -15.85 9.60 18.72
C ILE A 79 -16.53 10.96 18.93
N ASN A 80 -15.88 12.05 18.48
CA ASN A 80 -16.41 13.40 18.72
C ASN A 80 -17.32 13.90 17.57
N GLY A 81 -17.42 13.18 16.46
CA GLY A 81 -18.26 13.58 15.31
C GLY A 81 -17.77 14.86 14.62
N VAL A 82 -16.46 15.14 14.67
CA VAL A 82 -15.86 16.36 14.11
C VAL A 82 -15.12 16.08 12.82
N ASP A 83 -14.92 17.13 12.00
CA ASP A 83 -14.10 17.03 10.79
C ASP A 83 -12.60 17.01 11.09
N LEU A 84 -11.80 16.73 10.04
CA LEU A 84 -10.35 16.62 10.13
C LEU A 84 -9.69 17.91 10.66
N SER A 85 -10.16 19.09 10.23
CA SER A 85 -9.59 20.37 10.62
C SER A 85 -9.77 20.63 12.11
N HIS A 86 -10.95 20.30 12.61
CA HIS A 86 -11.30 20.42 14.03
C HIS A 86 -10.49 19.44 14.88
N ALA A 87 -10.44 18.16 14.44
CA ALA A 87 -9.68 17.12 15.12
C ALA A 87 -8.18 17.47 15.24
N ILE A 88 -7.57 17.97 14.16
CA ILE A 88 -6.17 18.40 14.17
C ILE A 88 -5.95 19.57 15.14
N LYS A 89 -6.85 20.54 15.15
CA LYS A 89 -6.75 21.72 16.03
C LYS A 89 -6.85 21.32 17.50
N GLU A 90 -7.86 20.54 17.86
CA GLU A 90 -8.07 20.10 19.24
C GLU A 90 -6.95 19.17 19.74
N LEU A 91 -6.52 18.24 18.92
CA LEU A 91 -5.37 17.38 19.27
C LEU A 91 -4.07 18.17 19.42
N ALA A 92 -3.87 19.22 18.61
CA ALA A 92 -2.72 20.11 18.76
C ALA A 92 -2.80 20.92 20.08
N GLU A 93 -3.97 21.41 20.44
CA GLU A 93 -4.21 22.07 21.72
C GLU A 93 -3.97 21.12 22.91
N MET A 94 -4.47 19.88 22.85
CA MET A 94 -4.25 18.85 23.87
C MET A 94 -2.77 18.46 24.02
N THR A 95 -1.98 18.55 22.94
CA THR A 95 -0.55 18.21 22.94
C THR A 95 0.36 19.42 23.16
N GLY A 96 -0.20 20.64 23.25
CA GLY A 96 0.57 21.86 23.37
C GLY A 96 1.38 22.23 22.11
N LEU A 97 1.03 21.64 20.96
CA LEU A 97 1.67 21.92 19.70
C LEU A 97 1.11 23.21 19.09
N THR A 98 1.90 24.27 19.16
CA THR A 98 1.61 25.52 18.44
C THR A 98 1.94 25.39 16.96
N PRO A 99 1.21 26.08 16.05
CA PRO A 99 1.52 26.14 14.63
C PRO A 99 2.93 26.71 14.42
N ILE A 100 3.67 26.13 13.46
CA ILE A 100 5.06 26.48 13.19
C ILE A 100 5.16 27.91 12.70
N SER A 101 5.52 28.86 13.58
CA SER A 101 6.28 30.04 13.20
C SER A 101 7.75 29.66 13.33
N GLN A 102 8.53 29.92 12.28
CA GLN A 102 9.96 29.63 12.25
C GLN A 102 10.66 30.21 13.49
N GLN A 103 11.15 29.37 14.37
CA GLN A 103 12.40 29.55 15.10
C GLN A 103 12.73 28.32 15.95
N THR A 104 13.97 27.90 15.78
CA THR A 104 14.69 26.85 16.47
C THR A 104 14.89 27.13 17.95
N THR A 105 14.70 26.14 18.84
CA THR A 105 15.69 25.74 19.87
C THR A 105 15.27 24.42 20.50
N SER A 106 16.18 23.51 20.53
CA SER A 106 16.08 22.15 21.04
C SER A 106 16.35 22.07 22.54
N THR A 107 15.52 21.33 23.28
CA THR A 107 15.96 20.68 24.53
C THR A 107 15.59 19.18 24.48
N PRO A 108 16.50 18.28 24.85
CA PRO A 108 16.33 16.86 24.52
C PRO A 108 15.47 16.13 25.53
N TYR A 109 14.33 15.64 25.09
CA TYR A 109 13.58 14.58 25.75
C TYR A 109 14.27 13.26 25.46
N LYS A 110 14.75 12.54 26.51
CA LYS A 110 15.25 11.17 26.38
C LYS A 110 14.05 10.23 26.11
N ALA A 111 13.68 10.08 24.87
CA ALA A 111 12.89 8.96 24.41
C ALA A 111 13.78 7.71 24.38
N ASN A 112 13.25 6.55 24.79
CA ASN A 112 13.83 5.25 24.46
C ASN A 112 13.82 5.11 22.92
N ILE A 113 14.85 5.65 22.30
CA ILE A 113 15.07 5.58 20.86
C ILE A 113 15.45 4.13 20.59
N ARG A 114 14.53 3.35 19.97
CA ARG A 114 15.00 2.30 19.08
C ARG A 114 15.98 2.98 18.13
N PRO A 115 17.15 2.38 17.86
CA PRO A 115 18.04 2.91 16.82
C PRO A 115 17.17 3.19 15.59
N PRO A 116 17.34 4.33 14.90
CA PRO A 116 16.63 4.60 13.66
C PRO A 116 16.80 3.36 12.81
N GLU A 117 15.69 2.85 12.28
CA GLU A 117 15.79 1.82 11.24
C GLU A 117 16.78 2.37 10.20
N PRO A 118 17.80 1.59 9.80
CA PRO A 118 18.76 2.06 8.83
C PRO A 118 17.98 2.64 7.65
N PRO A 119 18.39 3.79 7.09
CA PRO A 119 17.66 4.45 6.04
C PRO A 119 17.27 3.40 5.01
N SER A 120 15.98 3.29 4.72
CA SER A 120 15.49 2.29 3.78
C SER A 120 16.26 2.49 2.48
N GLU A 121 17.02 1.47 2.09
CA GLU A 121 17.82 1.54 0.86
C GLU A 121 16.91 1.97 -0.30
N PRO A 122 17.40 2.82 -1.20
CA PRO A 122 16.56 3.38 -2.26
C PRO A 122 15.92 2.27 -3.11
N LEU A 123 14.77 2.58 -3.69
CA LEU A 123 14.18 1.73 -4.71
C LEU A 123 15.21 1.53 -5.82
N GLY A 124 15.38 0.29 -6.27
CA GLY A 124 16.39 -0.05 -7.28
C GLY A 124 17.78 -0.39 -6.75
N ALA A 125 18.07 -0.26 -5.45
CA ALA A 125 19.36 -0.66 -4.89
C ALA A 125 19.78 -2.10 -5.20
N TYR A 126 18.83 -2.98 -5.48
CA TYR A 126 19.04 -4.40 -5.80
C TYR A 126 18.53 -4.80 -7.18
N SER A 127 18.40 -3.85 -8.10
CA SER A 127 17.94 -4.11 -9.47
C SER A 127 18.75 -5.20 -10.14
N ASP A 128 20.06 -5.24 -9.98
CA ASP A 128 20.93 -6.27 -10.59
C ASP A 128 20.53 -7.68 -10.14
N ILE A 129 20.14 -7.85 -8.87
CA ILE A 129 19.69 -9.16 -8.34
C ILE A 129 18.31 -9.53 -8.93
N TYR A 130 17.40 -8.55 -9.03
CA TYR A 130 16.05 -8.77 -9.55
C TYR A 130 16.08 -9.07 -11.05
N GLU A 131 16.89 -8.33 -11.79
CA GLU A 131 17.12 -8.53 -13.23
C GLU A 131 17.77 -9.88 -13.51
N GLU A 132 18.78 -10.28 -12.72
CA GLU A 132 19.40 -11.59 -12.83
C GLU A 132 18.41 -12.73 -12.57
N LEU A 133 17.57 -12.61 -11.53
CA LEU A 133 16.52 -13.60 -11.25
C LEU A 133 15.54 -13.69 -12.43
N CYS A 134 15.05 -12.56 -12.93
CA CYS A 134 14.11 -12.54 -14.05
C CYS A 134 14.74 -13.03 -15.34
N PHE A 135 16.01 -12.70 -15.62
CA PHE A 135 16.74 -13.18 -16.77
C PHE A 135 16.93 -14.71 -16.72
N TYR A 136 17.34 -15.25 -15.57
CA TYR A 136 17.51 -16.69 -15.41
C TYR A 136 16.17 -17.44 -15.50
N CYS A 137 15.10 -16.85 -15.03
CA CYS A 137 13.74 -17.40 -15.07
C CYS A 137 12.96 -17.02 -16.35
N ALA A 138 13.60 -16.39 -17.34
CA ALA A 138 12.95 -15.82 -18.51
C ALA A 138 11.92 -16.76 -19.16
N GLY A 139 10.76 -16.17 -19.50
CA GLY A 139 9.58 -16.87 -20.00
C GLY A 139 8.81 -17.64 -18.91
N LEU A 140 7.67 -18.14 -19.28
CA LEU A 140 6.73 -18.85 -18.40
C LEU A 140 6.80 -20.36 -18.59
N ASP A 141 6.58 -21.15 -17.54
CA ASP A 141 6.23 -22.54 -17.70
C ASP A 141 4.77 -22.68 -18.19
N GLN A 142 4.44 -23.83 -18.76
CA GLN A 142 3.13 -24.08 -19.36
C GLN A 142 1.95 -23.81 -18.41
N LYS A 143 2.07 -24.16 -17.13
CA LYS A 143 1.00 -23.95 -16.14
C LYS A 143 0.82 -22.47 -15.82
N SER A 144 1.94 -21.75 -15.67
CA SER A 144 1.94 -20.29 -15.41
C SER A 144 1.35 -19.53 -16.60
N GLU A 145 1.73 -19.91 -17.81
CA GLU A 145 1.22 -19.32 -19.04
C GLU A 145 -0.29 -19.55 -19.20
N GLN A 146 -0.75 -20.79 -19.03
CA GLN A 146 -2.17 -21.13 -19.08
C GLN A 146 -2.98 -20.36 -18.03
N TYR A 147 -2.44 -20.23 -16.82
CA TYR A 147 -3.08 -19.45 -15.76
C TYR A 147 -3.23 -17.97 -16.14
N LEU A 148 -2.19 -17.34 -16.68
CA LEU A 148 -2.21 -15.93 -17.05
C LEU A 148 -3.08 -15.67 -18.29
N LYS A 149 -3.02 -16.55 -19.31
CA LYS A 149 -3.93 -16.51 -20.47
C LYS A 149 -5.39 -16.74 -20.06
N GLY A 150 -5.64 -17.63 -19.09
CA GLY A 150 -6.98 -17.83 -18.51
C GLY A 150 -7.51 -16.62 -17.73
N ARG A 151 -6.64 -15.68 -17.34
CA ARG A 151 -6.99 -14.37 -16.80
C ARG A 151 -7.14 -13.28 -17.87
N GLY A 152 -7.13 -13.64 -19.17
CA GLY A 152 -7.32 -12.73 -20.29
C GLY A 152 -6.06 -11.97 -20.71
N LEU A 153 -4.87 -12.29 -20.17
CA LEU A 153 -3.63 -11.61 -20.56
C LEU A 153 -3.08 -12.21 -21.85
N THR A 154 -2.68 -11.34 -22.78
CA THR A 154 -2.05 -11.70 -24.05
C THR A 154 -0.54 -11.94 -23.88
N GLU A 155 0.05 -12.72 -24.79
CA GLU A 155 1.48 -12.97 -24.82
C GLU A 155 2.29 -11.66 -24.92
N GLU A 156 1.84 -10.73 -25.78
CA GLU A 156 2.44 -9.41 -25.90
C GLU A 156 2.48 -8.65 -24.58
N THR A 157 1.41 -8.72 -23.77
CA THR A 157 1.37 -8.07 -22.44
C THR A 157 2.32 -8.78 -21.48
N LEU A 158 2.35 -10.11 -21.49
CA LEU A 158 3.25 -10.90 -20.63
C LEU A 158 4.71 -10.58 -20.90
N ASP A 159 5.09 -10.47 -22.17
CA ASP A 159 6.46 -10.16 -22.62
C ASP A 159 6.80 -8.69 -22.31
N ARG A 160 5.91 -7.75 -22.62
CA ARG A 160 6.11 -6.32 -22.36
C ARG A 160 6.39 -6.03 -20.89
N PHE A 161 5.74 -6.73 -19.99
CA PHE A 161 5.90 -6.57 -18.54
C PHE A 161 6.86 -7.57 -17.92
N LEU A 162 7.59 -8.34 -18.74
CA LEU A 162 8.65 -9.28 -18.35
C LEU A 162 8.19 -10.33 -17.34
N LEU A 163 6.92 -10.78 -17.40
CA LEU A 163 6.45 -11.83 -16.50
C LEU A 163 7.21 -13.13 -16.77
N CYS A 164 7.70 -13.74 -15.72
CA CYS A 164 8.46 -14.97 -15.82
C CYS A 164 8.06 -15.99 -14.74
N SER A 165 8.61 -17.19 -14.77
CA SER A 165 8.32 -18.20 -13.75
C SER A 165 9.55 -18.96 -13.28
N VAL A 166 9.59 -19.27 -11.97
CA VAL A 166 10.59 -20.14 -11.36
C VAL A 166 10.32 -21.60 -11.79
N LYS A 167 10.93 -22.02 -12.91
CA LYS A 167 10.74 -23.34 -13.51
C LYS A 167 11.45 -24.43 -12.70
N ASN A 168 12.66 -24.16 -12.24
CA ASN A 168 13.45 -25.05 -11.40
C ASN A 168 13.95 -24.29 -10.17
N TYR A 169 13.30 -24.53 -9.05
CA TYR A 169 13.57 -23.83 -7.80
C TYR A 169 15.01 -23.99 -7.30
N GLN A 170 15.51 -25.25 -7.25
CA GLN A 170 16.84 -25.55 -6.75
C GLN A 170 17.94 -24.93 -7.65
N ALA A 171 17.75 -25.01 -8.96
CA ALA A 171 18.68 -24.41 -9.91
C ALA A 171 18.69 -22.88 -9.81
N THR A 172 17.51 -22.25 -9.67
CA THR A 172 17.40 -20.80 -9.50
C THR A 172 18.03 -20.33 -8.18
N ASP A 173 17.75 -21.03 -7.07
CA ASP A 173 18.33 -20.72 -5.76
C ASP A 173 19.86 -20.82 -5.79
N LYS A 174 20.39 -21.90 -6.38
CA LYS A 174 21.84 -22.11 -6.55
C LYS A 174 22.45 -21.02 -7.43
N HIS A 175 21.85 -20.72 -8.58
CA HIS A 175 22.35 -19.73 -9.53
C HIS A 175 22.53 -18.34 -8.89
N LEU A 176 21.54 -17.89 -8.12
CA LEU A 176 21.64 -16.61 -7.42
C LEU A 176 22.74 -16.60 -6.35
N LYS A 177 22.91 -17.71 -5.61
CA LYS A 177 23.96 -17.85 -4.60
C LYS A 177 25.36 -17.96 -5.19
N ASP A 178 25.49 -18.44 -6.39
CA ASP A 178 26.77 -18.50 -7.12
C ASP A 178 27.20 -17.08 -7.60
N LYS A 179 26.25 -16.16 -7.80
CA LYS A 179 26.51 -14.79 -8.30
C LYS A 179 26.56 -13.70 -7.24
N PHE A 180 25.76 -13.84 -6.18
CA PHE A 180 25.60 -12.81 -5.15
C PHE A 180 25.86 -13.40 -3.76
N SER A 181 26.37 -12.58 -2.85
CA SER A 181 26.55 -12.99 -1.48
C SER A 181 25.21 -13.22 -0.77
N LYS A 182 25.23 -14.08 0.25
CA LYS A 182 24.03 -14.34 1.08
C LYS A 182 23.46 -13.04 1.69
N ASP A 183 24.32 -12.14 2.10
CA ASP A 183 23.92 -10.86 2.72
C ASP A 183 23.20 -9.96 1.70
N GLU A 184 23.71 -9.82 0.48
CA GLU A 184 23.04 -9.07 -0.59
C GLU A 184 21.67 -9.66 -0.93
N LEU A 185 21.57 -10.98 -1.09
CA LEU A 185 20.33 -11.66 -1.38
C LEU A 185 19.30 -11.52 -0.25
N GLN A 186 19.73 -11.51 1.02
CA GLN A 186 18.85 -11.28 2.17
C GLN A 186 18.38 -9.83 2.24
N ARG A 187 19.26 -8.86 2.03
CA ARG A 187 18.89 -7.43 1.97
C ARG A 187 17.98 -7.13 0.80
N ALA A 188 18.22 -7.73 -0.36
CA ALA A 188 17.31 -7.69 -1.51
C ALA A 188 15.94 -8.32 -1.21
N GLY A 189 15.84 -9.17 -0.20
CA GLY A 189 14.63 -9.86 0.20
C GLY A 189 14.27 -11.07 -0.67
N VAL A 190 15.16 -11.51 -1.58
CA VAL A 190 14.90 -12.66 -2.48
C VAL A 190 15.16 -14.00 -1.80
N ILE A 191 15.97 -14.03 -0.74
CA ILE A 191 16.10 -15.20 0.15
C ILE A 191 15.62 -14.87 1.55
N GLY A 192 15.02 -15.86 2.23
CA GLY A 192 14.55 -15.75 3.59
C GLY A 192 15.67 -15.89 4.63
N GLU A 193 15.31 -15.83 5.91
CA GLU A 193 16.24 -15.98 7.05
C GLU A 193 17.00 -17.31 7.03
N LYS A 194 16.34 -18.38 6.57
CA LYS A 194 16.96 -19.69 6.37
C LYS A 194 17.92 -19.76 5.18
N GLY A 195 18.05 -18.66 4.43
CA GLY A 195 18.94 -18.56 3.27
C GLY A 195 18.43 -19.23 2.01
N ASN A 196 17.14 -19.50 1.88
CA ASN A 196 16.53 -20.10 0.68
C ASN A 196 15.71 -19.06 -0.08
N LEU A 197 15.64 -19.21 -1.40
CA LEU A 197 14.79 -18.39 -2.28
C LEU A 197 13.34 -18.38 -1.76
N ILE A 198 12.72 -17.21 -1.70
CA ILE A 198 11.36 -17.10 -1.15
C ILE A 198 10.27 -17.59 -2.11
N PHE A 199 10.54 -17.60 -3.42
CA PHE A 199 9.55 -17.88 -4.48
C PHE A 199 9.33 -19.38 -4.70
N TYR A 200 9.25 -20.19 -3.64
CA TYR A 200 9.02 -21.64 -3.73
C TYR A 200 7.61 -21.98 -4.22
N LYS A 201 6.58 -21.38 -3.59
CA LYS A 201 5.16 -21.60 -3.93
C LYS A 201 4.62 -20.54 -4.89
N HIS A 202 5.18 -19.34 -4.85
CA HIS A 202 4.78 -18.19 -5.66
C HIS A 202 5.65 -18.12 -6.92
N LYS A 203 5.43 -19.06 -7.83
CA LYS A 203 6.34 -19.31 -8.96
C LYS A 203 6.24 -18.28 -10.08
N ILE A 204 5.08 -17.65 -10.29
CA ILE A 204 4.97 -16.56 -11.25
C ILE A 204 5.61 -15.33 -10.61
N ILE A 205 6.60 -14.77 -11.29
CA ILE A 205 7.29 -13.55 -10.89
C ILE A 205 6.75 -12.39 -11.71
N ILE A 206 6.34 -11.34 -11.03
CA ILE A 206 5.83 -10.11 -11.60
C ILE A 206 6.85 -9.02 -11.26
N PRO A 207 7.66 -8.57 -12.24
CA PRO A 207 8.62 -7.48 -12.02
C PRO A 207 7.92 -6.13 -11.98
N PHE A 208 8.45 -5.23 -11.14
CA PHE A 208 8.06 -3.82 -11.11
C PHE A 208 9.15 -3.03 -11.79
N LEU A 209 8.78 -2.40 -12.89
CA LEU A 209 9.71 -1.66 -13.75
C LEU A 209 9.62 -0.16 -13.45
N GLN A 210 10.78 0.47 -13.34
CA GLN A 210 10.92 1.91 -13.29
C GLN A 210 12.18 2.32 -14.06
N ASP A 211 12.04 3.23 -15.02
CA ASP A 211 13.12 3.76 -15.84
C ASP A 211 14.02 2.67 -16.47
N GLY A 212 13.38 1.60 -16.95
CA GLY A 212 14.04 0.46 -17.59
C GLY A 212 14.70 -0.53 -16.64
N ARG A 213 14.64 -0.32 -15.32
CA ARG A 213 15.21 -1.21 -14.30
C ARG A 213 14.10 -1.94 -13.53
N ILE A 214 14.39 -3.16 -13.07
CA ILE A 214 13.49 -3.89 -12.16
C ILE A 214 13.79 -3.46 -10.73
N ILE A 215 12.85 -2.77 -10.10
CA ILE A 215 13.01 -2.18 -8.75
C ILE A 215 12.40 -3.02 -7.63
N PHE A 216 11.53 -3.98 -7.96
CA PHE A 216 10.84 -4.84 -7.00
C PHE A 216 10.28 -6.07 -7.69
N LEU A 217 10.01 -7.13 -6.92
CA LEU A 217 9.40 -8.36 -7.40
C LEU A 217 8.21 -8.76 -6.53
N GLN A 218 7.15 -9.20 -7.19
CA GLN A 218 6.01 -9.87 -6.54
C GLN A 218 5.90 -11.29 -7.07
N GLY A 219 5.70 -12.26 -6.17
CA GLY A 219 5.40 -13.63 -6.55
C GLY A 219 3.90 -13.92 -6.51
N ARG A 220 3.38 -14.68 -7.48
CA ARG A 220 1.99 -15.17 -7.52
C ARG A 220 1.93 -16.68 -7.46
N ARG A 221 1.02 -17.23 -6.65
CA ARG A 221 0.72 -18.67 -6.60
C ARG A 221 -0.27 -19.06 -7.70
N LEU A 222 -0.18 -20.30 -8.13
CA LEU A 222 -1.12 -20.92 -9.08
C LEU A 222 -2.29 -21.60 -8.39
N ASP A 223 -2.08 -22.06 -7.16
CA ASP A 223 -3.12 -22.73 -6.36
C ASP A 223 -4.04 -21.72 -5.64
N GLN A 224 -5.07 -22.23 -4.96
CA GLN A 224 -6.06 -21.41 -4.24
C GLN A 224 -5.66 -21.08 -2.79
N GLU A 225 -4.47 -21.55 -2.33
CA GLU A 225 -4.03 -21.31 -0.97
C GLU A 225 -3.63 -19.85 -0.73
N GLN A 226 -3.63 -19.44 0.53
CA GLN A 226 -3.22 -18.11 0.98
C GLN A 226 -1.78 -18.13 1.52
N PRO A 227 -1.06 -17.01 1.45
CA PRO A 227 -1.40 -15.80 0.71
C PRO A 227 -1.25 -16.00 -0.81
N LYS A 228 -2.15 -15.42 -1.61
CA LYS A 228 -2.09 -15.49 -3.08
C LYS A 228 -0.85 -14.82 -3.65
N TYR A 229 -0.39 -13.75 -3.01
CA TYR A 229 0.77 -12.97 -3.41
C TYR A 229 1.86 -13.01 -2.34
N LEU A 230 3.09 -12.96 -2.77
CA LEU A 230 4.27 -12.83 -1.91
C LEU A 230 5.06 -11.60 -2.35
N HIS A 231 5.33 -10.72 -1.40
CA HIS A 231 6.18 -9.55 -1.61
C HIS A 231 7.56 -9.77 -1.01
N LEU A 232 8.56 -9.10 -1.56
CA LEU A 232 9.86 -8.98 -0.91
C LEU A 232 9.67 -8.34 0.48
N LYS A 233 10.55 -8.66 1.43
CA LYS A 233 10.54 -8.02 2.78
C LYS A 233 11.08 -6.59 2.71
N ARG A 234 10.48 -5.76 1.87
CA ARG A 234 10.84 -4.35 1.61
C ARG A 234 9.56 -3.53 1.43
N PRO A 235 9.60 -2.20 1.57
CA PRO A 235 8.46 -1.36 1.25
C PRO A 235 7.96 -1.63 -0.17
N VAL A 236 6.67 -1.91 -0.31
CA VAL A 236 6.06 -2.24 -1.59
C VAL A 236 5.83 -0.95 -2.39
N PRO A 237 6.43 -0.77 -3.57
CA PRO A 237 6.21 0.39 -4.42
C PRO A 237 4.87 0.30 -5.17
N LEU A 238 4.47 1.38 -5.82
CA LEU A 238 3.40 1.35 -6.80
C LEU A 238 3.83 0.53 -8.02
N TYR A 239 2.90 -0.23 -8.60
CA TYR A 239 3.14 -0.99 -9.82
C TYR A 239 2.98 -0.12 -11.07
N ASN A 240 3.87 -0.28 -12.03
CA ASN A 240 3.85 0.39 -13.34
C ASN A 240 3.91 1.94 -13.26
N THR A 241 4.80 2.47 -12.44
CA THR A 241 4.99 3.93 -12.32
C THR A 241 5.47 4.60 -13.61
N ASN A 242 6.03 3.85 -14.57
CA ASN A 242 6.39 4.37 -15.89
C ASN A 242 5.18 4.95 -16.64
N ALA A 243 3.97 4.43 -16.38
CA ALA A 243 2.73 4.97 -16.93
C ALA A 243 2.51 6.46 -16.61
N LEU A 244 3.08 6.96 -15.49
CA LEU A 244 2.99 8.36 -15.09
C LEU A 244 3.80 9.29 -16.00
N THR A 245 4.92 8.81 -16.53
CA THR A 245 5.82 9.59 -17.40
C THR A 245 5.48 9.42 -18.87
N GLU A 246 4.86 8.29 -19.25
CA GLU A 246 4.37 8.02 -20.60
C GLU A 246 3.13 8.86 -20.89
N THR A 247 3.32 10.18 -21.08
CA THR A 247 2.22 11.11 -21.33
C THR A 247 1.50 10.76 -22.63
N ARG A 248 0.20 10.44 -22.53
CA ARG A 248 -0.70 10.41 -23.69
C ARG A 248 -1.35 11.78 -23.89
N GLN A 249 -1.94 11.99 -25.05
CA GLN A 249 -2.63 13.26 -25.37
C GLN A 249 -3.74 13.61 -24.39
N ASP A 250 -4.45 12.61 -23.85
CA ASP A 250 -5.54 12.77 -22.89
C ASP A 250 -5.07 12.92 -21.42
N LYS A 251 -3.78 12.73 -21.16
CA LYS A 251 -3.16 12.76 -19.81
C LYS A 251 -3.86 11.90 -18.76
N LYS A 252 -4.75 11.01 -19.17
CA LYS A 252 -5.57 10.20 -18.25
C LYS A 252 -4.79 9.02 -17.72
N ILE A 253 -4.85 8.81 -16.40
CA ILE A 253 -4.20 7.71 -15.68
C ILE A 253 -5.22 7.02 -14.78
N TYR A 254 -5.22 5.69 -14.79
CA TYR A 254 -6.08 4.88 -13.95
C TYR A 254 -5.31 4.40 -12.74
N ILE A 255 -5.95 4.42 -11.57
CA ILE A 255 -5.45 3.79 -10.35
C ILE A 255 -6.35 2.60 -10.04
N CYS A 256 -5.77 1.40 -9.97
CA CYS A 256 -6.47 0.15 -9.65
C CYS A 256 -5.81 -0.57 -8.46
N GLU A 257 -6.51 -1.55 -7.87
CA GLU A 257 -6.01 -2.21 -6.67
C GLU A 257 -4.88 -3.17 -6.94
N GLY A 258 -4.98 -3.96 -8.01
CA GLY A 258 -4.12 -5.09 -8.29
C GLY A 258 -3.17 -4.90 -9.47
N VAL A 259 -2.16 -5.76 -9.53
CA VAL A 259 -1.25 -5.83 -10.68
C VAL A 259 -1.99 -6.30 -11.92
N PHE A 260 -2.87 -7.30 -11.81
CA PHE A 260 -3.59 -7.83 -12.97
C PHE A 260 -4.56 -6.83 -13.58
N ASP A 261 -5.18 -5.97 -12.76
CA ASP A 261 -6.04 -4.90 -13.25
C ASP A 261 -5.25 -3.85 -14.01
N ALA A 262 -4.04 -3.51 -13.50
CA ALA A 262 -3.13 -2.61 -14.21
C ALA A 262 -2.67 -3.21 -15.55
N LEU A 263 -2.29 -4.49 -15.58
CA LEU A 263 -1.92 -5.19 -16.81
C LEU A 263 -3.08 -5.24 -17.80
N MET A 264 -4.29 -5.52 -17.34
CA MET A 264 -5.48 -5.57 -18.19
C MET A 264 -5.83 -4.20 -18.79
N LEU A 265 -5.73 -3.13 -18.01
CA LEU A 265 -5.89 -1.77 -18.50
C LEU A 265 -4.83 -1.42 -19.55
N GLU A 266 -3.55 -1.69 -19.27
CA GLU A 266 -2.44 -1.43 -20.19
C GLU A 266 -2.57 -2.24 -21.49
N GLN A 267 -3.03 -3.49 -21.42
CA GLN A 267 -3.34 -4.33 -22.59
C GLN A 267 -4.38 -3.70 -23.51
N ASN A 268 -5.36 -3.03 -22.90
CA ASN A 268 -6.45 -2.34 -23.60
C ASN A 268 -6.14 -0.85 -23.86
N ASN A 269 -4.89 -0.47 -23.85
CA ASN A 269 -4.40 0.88 -24.13
C ASN A 269 -4.82 1.97 -23.15
N TYR A 270 -5.15 1.63 -21.90
CA TYR A 270 -5.34 2.56 -20.81
C TYR A 270 -4.09 2.60 -19.92
N LYS A 271 -3.56 3.79 -19.67
CA LYS A 271 -2.44 3.94 -18.73
C LYS A 271 -2.89 3.69 -17.31
N ALA A 272 -2.20 2.80 -16.59
CA ALA A 272 -2.64 2.38 -15.27
C ALA A 272 -1.49 2.17 -14.28
N VAL A 273 -1.77 2.46 -13.01
CA VAL A 273 -0.90 2.22 -11.86
C VAL A 273 -1.64 1.34 -10.85
N GLY A 274 -1.01 0.26 -10.42
CA GLY A 274 -1.52 -0.62 -9.36
C GLY A 274 -0.99 -0.18 -7.99
N ILE A 275 -1.89 -0.07 -6.99
CA ILE A 275 -1.52 0.37 -5.63
C ILE A 275 -1.26 -0.78 -4.66
N LEU A 276 -1.59 -2.01 -5.03
CA LEU A 276 -1.45 -3.24 -4.22
C LEU A 276 -2.16 -3.15 -2.86
N GLY A 277 -3.37 -2.59 -2.90
CA GLY A 277 -4.23 -2.32 -1.75
C GLY A 277 -4.15 -0.87 -1.26
N VAL A 278 -5.30 -0.33 -0.89
CA VAL A 278 -5.46 1.09 -0.50
C VAL A 278 -4.51 1.50 0.62
N ASN A 279 -4.28 0.61 1.61
CA ASN A 279 -3.37 0.89 2.74
C ASN A 279 -1.90 1.04 2.32
N ASN A 280 -1.52 0.62 1.12
CA ASN A 280 -0.16 0.80 0.60
C ASN A 280 0.03 2.17 -0.07
N PHE A 281 -1.05 2.85 -0.45
CA PHE A 281 -0.98 4.18 -1.05
C PHE A 281 -0.67 5.22 0.03
N LYS A 282 0.52 5.80 -0.04
CA LYS A 282 0.96 6.83 0.89
C LYS A 282 0.48 8.20 0.42
N PRO A 283 0.17 9.16 1.32
CA PRO A 283 -0.27 10.51 0.95
C PRO A 283 0.68 11.22 -0.04
N ASP A 284 2.00 10.98 0.08
CA ASP A 284 3.00 11.59 -0.80
C ASP A 284 2.98 11.00 -2.22
N TYR A 285 2.41 9.82 -2.40
CA TYR A 285 2.23 9.26 -3.75
C TYR A 285 1.29 10.09 -4.62
N ALA A 286 0.34 10.81 -4.03
CA ALA A 286 -0.55 11.70 -4.78
C ALA A 286 0.24 12.80 -5.55
N ASP A 287 1.39 13.22 -5.02
CA ASP A 287 2.25 14.20 -5.68
C ASP A 287 2.82 13.70 -7.03
N LEU A 288 2.94 12.37 -7.21
CA LEU A 288 3.41 11.76 -8.47
C LEU A 288 2.40 11.92 -9.60
N PHE A 289 1.14 12.17 -9.29
CA PHE A 289 0.04 12.28 -10.27
C PHE A 289 -0.30 13.72 -10.63
N LYS A 290 0.48 14.71 -10.17
CA LYS A 290 0.23 16.12 -10.48
C LYS A 290 0.17 16.38 -11.98
N GLY A 291 -0.89 17.09 -12.39
CA GLY A 291 -1.13 17.44 -13.79
C GLY A 291 -1.68 16.33 -14.66
N LEU A 292 -2.06 15.18 -14.07
CA LEU A 292 -2.73 14.07 -14.73
C LEU A 292 -4.22 14.03 -14.34
N ASP A 293 -5.05 13.57 -15.24
CA ASP A 293 -6.47 13.30 -15.01
C ASP A 293 -6.61 11.91 -14.39
N VAL A 294 -6.70 11.87 -13.05
CA VAL A 294 -6.74 10.62 -12.29
C VAL A 294 -8.13 10.02 -12.28
N VAL A 295 -8.23 8.75 -12.65
CA VAL A 295 -9.45 7.94 -12.57
C VAL A 295 -9.24 6.79 -11.57
N LEU A 296 -9.98 6.78 -10.49
CA LEU A 296 -9.99 5.67 -9.53
C LEU A 296 -10.87 4.54 -10.08
N ALA A 297 -10.28 3.36 -10.28
CA ALA A 297 -10.91 2.16 -10.80
C ALA A 297 -10.59 0.97 -9.88
N LEU A 298 -11.07 1.06 -8.64
CA LEU A 298 -10.90 0.04 -7.62
C LEU A 298 -11.97 -1.06 -7.75
N ASP A 299 -11.83 -2.13 -6.97
CA ASP A 299 -12.75 -3.26 -6.97
C ASP A 299 -14.19 -2.82 -6.63
N ASN A 300 -15.17 -3.50 -7.21
CA ASN A 300 -16.60 -3.19 -7.05
C ASN A 300 -17.17 -3.91 -5.82
N ASP A 301 -16.52 -3.74 -4.67
CA ASP A 301 -16.98 -4.25 -3.38
C ASP A 301 -16.90 -3.14 -2.30
N GLU A 302 -17.40 -3.41 -1.10
CA GLU A 302 -17.38 -2.44 -0.01
C GLU A 302 -15.97 -1.92 0.34
N ALA A 303 -14.94 -2.75 0.16
CA ALA A 303 -13.56 -2.35 0.44
C ALA A 303 -13.05 -1.38 -0.63
N GLY A 304 -13.32 -1.66 -1.90
CA GLY A 304 -12.99 -0.78 -3.02
C GLY A 304 -13.76 0.54 -2.99
N GLU A 305 -15.05 0.53 -2.61
CA GLU A 305 -15.80 1.79 -2.42
C GLU A 305 -15.21 2.67 -1.32
N ARG A 306 -14.86 2.07 -0.18
CA ARG A 306 -14.17 2.79 0.91
C ARG A 306 -12.81 3.31 0.44
N GLY A 307 -12.05 2.46 -0.23
CA GLY A 307 -10.75 2.81 -0.80
C GLY A 307 -10.84 3.98 -1.77
N THR A 308 -11.85 3.99 -2.64
CA THR A 308 -12.11 5.10 -3.57
C THR A 308 -12.33 6.42 -2.82
N LYS A 309 -13.15 6.42 -1.76
CA LYS A 309 -13.39 7.61 -0.94
C LYS A 309 -12.12 8.08 -0.22
N ASP A 310 -11.34 7.15 0.32
CA ASP A 310 -10.09 7.45 1.04
C ASP A 310 -9.03 8.03 0.09
N LEU A 311 -8.85 7.45 -1.08
CA LEU A 311 -7.94 7.97 -2.10
C LEU A 311 -8.38 9.33 -2.62
N ALA A 312 -9.66 9.49 -2.95
CA ALA A 312 -10.20 10.78 -3.39
C ALA A 312 -9.94 11.89 -2.36
N LYS A 313 -10.10 11.58 -1.07
CA LYS A 313 -9.76 12.49 0.02
C LYS A 313 -8.27 12.83 0.06
N MET A 314 -7.38 11.83 -0.12
CA MET A 314 -5.93 12.06 -0.15
C MET A 314 -5.53 12.99 -1.29
N PHE A 315 -6.05 12.77 -2.49
CA PHE A 315 -5.81 13.63 -3.65
C PHE A 315 -6.36 15.05 -3.44
N LEU A 316 -7.57 15.16 -2.90
CA LEU A 316 -8.18 16.47 -2.61
C LEU A 316 -7.35 17.27 -1.60
N LEU A 317 -6.79 16.63 -0.56
CA LEU A 317 -5.89 17.27 0.41
C LEU A 317 -4.59 17.79 -0.23
N LYS A 318 -4.19 17.23 -1.37
CA LYS A 318 -3.06 17.69 -2.19
C LYS A 318 -3.48 18.70 -3.28
N GLY A 319 -4.77 19.14 -3.27
CA GLY A 319 -5.31 20.10 -4.23
C GLY A 319 -5.60 19.53 -5.62
N GLN A 320 -5.73 18.21 -5.74
CA GLN A 320 -6.02 17.53 -6.98
C GLN A 320 -7.38 16.82 -6.92
N GLY A 321 -8.26 17.14 -7.86
CA GLY A 321 -9.51 16.40 -8.07
C GLY A 321 -9.23 15.07 -8.78
N VAL A 322 -10.08 14.08 -8.49
CA VAL A 322 -10.07 12.78 -9.16
C VAL A 322 -11.48 12.42 -9.59
N SER A 323 -11.60 11.60 -10.64
CA SER A 323 -12.86 10.94 -10.99
C SER A 323 -12.83 9.49 -10.56
N SER A 324 -13.97 8.83 -10.45
CA SER A 324 -14.06 7.40 -10.22
C SER A 324 -14.81 6.71 -11.36
N LYS A 325 -14.37 5.52 -11.70
CA LYS A 325 -15.04 4.65 -12.69
C LYS A 325 -15.70 3.51 -11.91
N GLN A 326 -17.03 3.51 -11.91
CA GLN A 326 -17.79 2.34 -11.47
C GLN A 326 -17.83 1.30 -12.57
N LEU A 327 -17.60 0.05 -12.21
CA LEU A 327 -17.77 -1.08 -13.11
C LEU A 327 -19.27 -1.38 -13.29
N PRO A 328 -19.69 -1.97 -14.41
CA PRO A 328 -21.06 -2.43 -14.59
C PRO A 328 -21.48 -3.44 -13.51
N ASP A 329 -22.78 -3.50 -13.22
CA ASP A 329 -23.33 -4.44 -12.28
C ASP A 329 -22.92 -5.88 -12.60
N GLY A 330 -22.53 -6.64 -11.56
CA GLY A 330 -22.09 -8.02 -11.68
C GLY A 330 -20.61 -8.18 -12.05
N LYS A 331 -19.86 -7.09 -12.24
CA LYS A 331 -18.39 -7.12 -12.46
C LYS A 331 -17.67 -6.75 -11.17
N LYS A 332 -16.77 -7.63 -10.76
CA LYS A 332 -16.04 -7.48 -9.50
C LYS A 332 -14.87 -6.50 -9.63
N ASP A 333 -14.04 -6.68 -10.66
CA ASP A 333 -12.81 -5.95 -10.90
C ASP A 333 -12.63 -5.66 -12.40
N ILE A 334 -11.59 -4.90 -12.73
CA ILE A 334 -11.23 -4.53 -14.11
C ILE A 334 -10.97 -5.77 -14.96
N THR A 335 -10.29 -6.76 -14.39
CA THR A 335 -9.97 -8.01 -15.08
C THR A 335 -11.25 -8.74 -15.49
N ASP A 336 -12.21 -8.87 -14.58
CA ASP A 336 -13.52 -9.51 -14.82
C ASP A 336 -14.34 -8.76 -15.87
N TYR A 337 -14.26 -7.43 -15.87
CA TYR A 337 -14.92 -6.61 -16.89
C TYR A 337 -14.38 -6.90 -18.29
N PHE A 338 -13.07 -6.83 -18.50
CA PHE A 338 -12.49 -7.00 -19.84
C PHE A 338 -12.57 -8.44 -20.37
N ILE A 339 -12.52 -9.47 -19.51
CA ILE A 339 -12.73 -10.86 -19.94
C ILE A 339 -14.14 -11.08 -20.50
N SER A 340 -15.10 -10.25 -20.11
CA SER A 340 -16.50 -10.39 -20.54
C SER A 340 -16.86 -9.63 -21.80
N LEU A 341 -15.94 -8.85 -22.35
CA LEU A 341 -16.11 -8.16 -23.65
C LEU A 341 -15.73 -9.09 -24.80
#